data_f8d623c477fd7ba43ed99b4a2ee216a9
#
_entry.id   f8d623c477fd7ba43ed99b4a2ee216a9
#
_cell.length_a   1.000
_cell.length_b   1.000
_cell.length_c   1.000
_cell.angle_alpha   90.00
_cell.angle_beta   90.00
_cell.angle_gamma   90.00
#
_symmetry.space_group_name_H-M   'P 1'
#
loop_
_entity.id
_entity.type
_entity.pdbx_description
1 polymer ?
#
loop_
_entity_poly.entity_id
_entity_poly.type
_entity_poly.pdbx_seq_one_letter_code
_entity_poly.pdbx_strand_id
1 'polypeptide(L)'
;QQVDQIALQSQRRAALARNQGYFKSIIPVYNPVKDCWVNEDECIRPELGPEDLAQLKPYFAELGATGVDALQLTEHPSLQAISHVHTAGNSPAMADAASLVLLGDKSLQGQGLVPRARILAATTLCNDPLQVVSGCAAATAKLLLDQGLTSADIDLFELHEAFAATSIKCQRDLDIGADRLNVNGGVIALGHPMGATGGIMLGMLIDELERRDLQTGVVATSGAAGIGTALLIERI
;
A
#
# COMPACT_ATOMS: atom_id res chain seq x y z
N GLN A 1 16.67 6.94 9.66
CA GLN A 1 16.31 5.52 9.83
C GLN A 1 15.73 4.96 8.52
N GLN A 2 15.73 3.61 8.34
CA GLN A 2 15.18 3.01 7.11
C GLN A 2 13.69 3.33 6.93
N VAL A 3 12.88 3.30 7.99
CA VAL A 3 11.45 3.62 7.95
C VAL A 3 11.19 5.06 7.48
N ASP A 4 12.04 6.01 7.85
CA ASP A 4 11.91 7.40 7.40
C ASP A 4 12.27 7.54 5.92
N GLN A 5 13.25 6.76 5.43
CA GLN A 5 13.59 6.73 4.01
C GLN A 5 12.43 6.21 3.15
N ILE A 6 11.72 5.18 3.60
CA ILE A 6 10.49 4.69 2.93
C ILE A 6 9.44 5.79 2.87
N ALA A 7 9.20 6.48 3.99
CA ALA A 7 8.22 7.57 4.05
C ALA A 7 8.55 8.71 3.07
N LEU A 8 9.80 9.16 3.08
CA LEU A 8 10.27 10.20 2.16
C LEU A 8 10.17 9.75 0.69
N GLN A 9 10.48 8.48 0.42
CA GLN A 9 10.34 7.92 -0.93
C GLN A 9 8.88 7.90 -1.37
N SER A 10 7.95 7.43 -0.50
CA SER A 10 6.52 7.42 -0.77
C SER A 10 6.00 8.82 -1.08
N GLN A 11 6.35 9.83 -0.26
CA GLN A 11 5.95 11.22 -0.46
C GLN A 11 6.48 11.81 -1.78
N ARG A 12 7.75 11.61 -2.09
CA ARG A 12 8.37 12.11 -3.34
C ARG A 12 7.75 11.48 -4.58
N ARG A 13 7.49 10.17 -4.54
CA ARG A 13 6.84 9.44 -5.63
C ARG A 13 5.41 9.91 -5.85
N ALA A 14 4.62 10.05 -4.78
CA ALA A 14 3.26 10.54 -4.86
C ALA A 14 3.19 11.97 -5.40
N ALA A 15 4.07 12.85 -4.94
CA ALA A 15 4.16 14.22 -5.44
C ALA A 15 4.54 14.26 -6.93
N LEU A 16 5.50 13.44 -7.36
CA LEU A 16 5.88 13.33 -8.78
C LEU A 16 4.70 12.81 -9.61
N ALA A 17 4.07 11.71 -9.17
CA ALA A 17 2.95 11.10 -9.88
C ALA A 17 1.76 12.06 -10.03
N ARG A 18 1.40 12.79 -8.97
CA ARG A 18 0.40 13.85 -9.00
C ARG A 18 0.76 14.93 -10.02
N ASN A 19 1.96 15.49 -9.94
CA ASN A 19 2.40 16.60 -10.79
C ASN A 19 2.50 16.19 -12.27
N GLN A 20 2.76 14.91 -12.55
CA GLN A 20 2.82 14.36 -13.91
C GLN A 20 1.45 13.81 -14.40
N GLY A 21 0.42 13.86 -13.55
CA GLY A 21 -0.90 13.39 -13.89
C GLY A 21 -0.98 11.88 -14.12
N TYR A 22 -0.24 11.07 -13.33
CA TYR A 22 -0.25 9.60 -13.46
C TYR A 22 -1.50 8.96 -12.85
N PHE A 23 -2.16 9.62 -11.89
CA PHE A 23 -3.38 9.14 -11.24
C PHE A 23 -4.63 9.35 -12.12
N LYS A 24 -4.82 8.52 -13.13
CA LYS A 24 -5.95 8.63 -14.06
C LYS A 24 -7.27 8.15 -13.47
N SER A 25 -7.22 7.29 -12.46
CA SER A 25 -8.40 6.74 -11.78
C SER A 25 -9.02 7.72 -10.77
N ILE A 26 -8.35 8.84 -10.44
CA ILE A 26 -8.93 9.86 -9.56
C ILE A 26 -9.99 10.65 -10.33
N ILE A 27 -11.18 10.74 -9.74
CA ILE A 27 -12.28 11.56 -10.25
C ILE A 27 -12.48 12.79 -9.35
N PRO A 28 -12.69 13.99 -9.92
CA PRO A 28 -13.00 15.17 -9.14
C PRO A 28 -14.34 15.02 -8.40
N VAL A 29 -14.39 15.45 -7.14
CA VAL A 29 -15.60 15.45 -6.31
C VAL A 29 -15.91 16.88 -5.88
N TYR A 30 -17.15 17.32 -6.10
CA TYR A 30 -17.58 18.64 -5.64
C TYR A 30 -17.86 18.62 -4.13
N ASN A 31 -17.22 19.51 -3.40
CA ASN A 31 -17.46 19.72 -1.96
C ASN A 31 -18.45 20.88 -1.77
N PRO A 32 -19.72 20.60 -1.42
CA PRO A 32 -20.74 21.65 -1.28
C PRO A 32 -20.53 22.56 -0.07
N VAL A 33 -19.76 22.11 0.93
CA VAL A 33 -19.48 22.92 2.13
C VAL A 33 -18.42 23.97 1.85
N LYS A 34 -17.38 23.59 1.08
CA LYS A 34 -16.28 24.50 0.70
C LYS A 34 -16.52 25.21 -0.64
N ASP A 35 -17.63 24.87 -1.33
CA ASP A 35 -17.97 25.36 -2.69
C ASP A 35 -16.81 25.22 -3.68
N CYS A 36 -16.17 24.06 -3.70
CA CYS A 36 -15.02 23.80 -4.57
C CYS A 36 -14.95 22.35 -5.03
N TRP A 37 -14.26 22.12 -6.15
CA TRP A 37 -13.90 20.79 -6.61
C TRP A 37 -12.64 20.30 -5.88
N VAL A 38 -12.67 19.07 -5.37
CA VAL A 38 -11.53 18.35 -4.81
C VAL A 38 -11.10 17.31 -5.83
N ASN A 39 -9.87 17.41 -6.30
CA ASN A 39 -9.29 16.59 -7.34
C ASN A 39 -7.86 16.11 -7.03
N GLU A 40 -7.38 16.36 -5.83
CA GLU A 40 -6.04 15.99 -5.37
C GLU A 40 -6.07 15.43 -3.95
N ASP A 41 -5.12 14.53 -3.66
CA ASP A 41 -4.90 14.02 -2.31
C ASP A 41 -4.29 15.09 -1.40
N GLU A 42 -4.93 15.36 -0.27
CA GLU A 42 -4.51 16.40 0.69
C GLU A 42 -3.31 15.96 1.57
N CYS A 43 -2.98 14.66 1.62
CA CYS A 43 -1.95 14.11 2.50
C CYS A 43 -0.52 14.20 1.91
N ILE A 44 -0.37 14.48 0.61
CA ILE A 44 0.94 14.55 -0.05
C ILE A 44 1.72 15.75 0.45
N ARG A 45 2.93 15.50 0.98
CA ARG A 45 3.84 16.53 1.54
C ARG A 45 5.17 16.51 0.81
N PRO A 46 5.28 17.17 -0.36
CA PRO A 46 6.47 17.12 -1.22
C PRO A 46 7.72 17.72 -0.56
N GLU A 47 7.53 18.65 0.37
CA GLU A 47 8.62 19.37 1.05
C GLU A 47 9.15 18.64 2.30
N LEU A 48 8.56 17.50 2.66
CA LEU A 48 8.96 16.75 3.86
C LEU A 48 10.42 16.29 3.75
N GLY A 49 11.23 16.67 4.73
CA GLY A 49 12.65 16.34 4.82
C GLY A 49 12.99 15.37 5.95
N PRO A 50 14.23 14.84 5.95
CA PRO A 50 14.71 13.98 7.03
C PRO A 50 14.71 14.67 8.41
N GLU A 51 14.95 15.97 8.44
CA GLU A 51 15.00 16.78 9.66
C GLU A 51 13.62 16.90 10.30
N ASP A 52 12.57 17.01 9.48
CA ASP A 52 11.19 17.05 9.97
C ASP A 52 10.80 15.73 10.64
N LEU A 53 11.17 14.60 10.01
CA LEU A 53 10.89 13.26 10.55
C LEU A 53 11.67 12.98 11.83
N ALA A 54 12.90 13.47 11.94
CA ALA A 54 13.75 13.26 13.11
C ALA A 54 13.21 13.94 14.39
N GLN A 55 12.36 14.94 14.26
CA GLN A 55 11.74 15.66 15.38
C GLN A 55 10.50 14.96 15.94
N LEU A 56 9.95 13.99 15.19
CA LEU A 56 8.70 13.32 15.57
C LEU A 56 8.94 12.25 16.64
N LYS A 57 8.05 12.21 17.63
CA LYS A 57 8.09 11.21 18.70
C LYS A 57 7.55 9.86 18.20
N PRO A 58 8.15 8.74 18.66
CA PRO A 58 7.60 7.42 18.44
C PRO A 58 6.18 7.29 19.00
N TYR A 59 5.24 6.83 18.17
CA TYR A 59 3.82 6.78 18.55
C TYR A 59 3.50 5.65 19.53
N PHE A 60 4.15 4.48 19.39
CA PHE A 60 3.79 3.28 20.15
C PHE A 60 4.59 3.07 21.45
N ALA A 61 5.49 3.97 21.82
CA ALA A 61 6.34 3.80 22.99
C ALA A 61 5.53 3.75 24.31
N GLU A 62 4.52 4.59 24.45
CA GLU A 62 3.64 4.60 25.62
C GLU A 62 2.80 3.32 25.71
N LEU A 63 2.23 2.87 24.59
CA LEU A 63 1.47 1.63 24.52
C LEU A 63 2.37 0.41 24.83
N GLY A 64 3.60 0.39 24.31
CA GLY A 64 4.60 -0.64 24.61
C GLY A 64 4.85 -0.81 26.10
N ALA A 65 5.01 0.31 26.80
CA ALA A 65 5.25 0.34 28.25
C ALA A 65 4.08 -0.21 29.09
N THR A 66 2.86 -0.34 28.53
CA THR A 66 1.72 -0.95 29.24
C THR A 66 1.73 -2.47 29.29
N GLY A 67 2.78 -3.11 28.76
CA GLY A 67 2.95 -4.56 28.73
C GLY A 67 2.98 -5.18 27.33
N VAL A 68 2.66 -4.40 26.27
CA VAL A 68 2.67 -4.91 24.88
C VAL A 68 4.09 -5.29 24.46
N ASP A 69 5.11 -4.53 24.85
CA ASP A 69 6.52 -4.89 24.60
C ASP A 69 6.93 -6.19 25.27
N ALA A 70 6.49 -6.42 26.51
CA ALA A 70 6.76 -7.67 27.22
C ALA A 70 6.15 -8.88 26.51
N LEU A 71 4.93 -8.74 25.98
CA LEU A 71 4.28 -9.79 25.19
C LEU A 71 5.09 -10.09 23.92
N GLN A 72 5.49 -9.05 23.18
CA GLN A 72 6.28 -9.20 21.95
C GLN A 72 7.63 -9.86 22.23
N LEU A 73 8.30 -9.51 23.32
CA LEU A 73 9.59 -10.09 23.73
C LEU A 73 9.46 -11.57 24.15
N THR A 74 8.31 -11.97 24.68
CA THR A 74 8.03 -13.38 24.99
C THR A 74 8.02 -14.24 23.72
N GLU A 75 7.42 -13.74 22.65
CA GLU A 75 7.35 -14.44 21.36
C GLU A 75 8.65 -14.31 20.54
N HIS A 76 9.45 -13.29 20.82
CA HIS A 76 10.72 -13.01 20.14
C HIS A 76 11.90 -12.99 21.11
N PRO A 77 12.26 -14.15 21.73
CA PRO A 77 13.25 -14.20 22.82
C PRO A 77 14.68 -13.83 22.40
N SER A 78 14.94 -13.73 21.10
CA SER A 78 16.24 -13.23 20.58
C SER A 78 16.38 -11.71 20.70
N LEU A 79 15.28 -10.98 20.93
CA LEU A 79 15.30 -9.54 21.12
C LEU A 79 15.47 -9.20 22.59
N GLN A 80 16.29 -8.20 22.89
CA GLN A 80 16.50 -7.69 24.26
C GLN A 80 15.51 -6.55 24.59
N ALA A 81 15.06 -5.81 23.59
CA ALA A 81 14.12 -4.70 23.74
C ALA A 81 13.42 -4.42 22.42
N ILE A 82 12.25 -3.79 22.50
CA ILE A 82 11.53 -3.24 21.34
C ILE A 82 12.01 -1.79 21.10
N SER A 83 12.47 -1.52 19.89
CA SER A 83 12.83 -0.16 19.47
C SER A 83 11.67 0.47 18.72
N HIS A 84 10.97 1.41 19.34
CA HIS A 84 9.85 2.12 18.74
C HIS A 84 10.34 3.15 17.72
N VAL A 85 10.08 2.91 16.44
CA VAL A 85 10.57 3.74 15.33
C VAL A 85 9.42 4.37 14.49
N HIS A 86 8.18 3.93 14.72
CA HIS A 86 7.04 4.47 14.02
C HIS A 86 6.58 5.79 14.60
N THR A 87 6.48 6.80 13.74
CA THR A 87 6.01 8.15 14.04
C THR A 87 4.86 8.51 13.10
N ALA A 88 4.19 9.62 13.36
CA ALA A 88 3.18 10.14 12.43
C ALA A 88 3.72 10.43 11.02
N GLY A 89 5.02 10.62 10.86
CA GLY A 89 5.65 10.92 9.57
C GLY A 89 5.97 9.70 8.72
N ASN A 90 6.08 8.50 9.33
CA ASN A 90 6.37 7.25 8.63
C ASN A 90 5.23 6.21 8.77
N SER A 91 4.04 6.71 9.03
CA SER A 91 2.77 5.98 9.13
C SER A 91 1.71 6.70 8.30
N PRO A 92 0.73 6.00 7.72
CA PRO A 92 -0.33 6.65 6.96
C PRO A 92 -1.26 7.45 7.89
N ALA A 93 -1.69 8.63 7.42
CA ALA A 93 -2.79 9.35 8.04
C ALA A 93 -4.13 8.68 7.69
N MET A 94 -5.09 8.66 8.61
CA MET A 94 -6.47 8.35 8.26
C MET A 94 -7.00 9.41 7.31
N ALA A 95 -7.72 8.98 6.27
CA ALA A 95 -8.28 9.87 5.26
C ALA A 95 -9.72 9.47 4.93
N ASP A 96 -10.48 10.39 4.40
CA ASP A 96 -11.82 10.15 3.88
C ASP A 96 -11.75 9.99 2.37
N ALA A 97 -12.16 8.81 1.86
CA ALA A 97 -12.25 8.55 0.44
C ALA A 97 -13.25 7.43 0.14
N ALA A 98 -13.60 7.32 -1.13
CA ALA A 98 -14.36 6.20 -1.67
C ALA A 98 -13.66 5.64 -2.92
N SER A 99 -13.83 4.36 -3.18
CA SER A 99 -13.38 3.73 -4.42
C SER A 99 -14.47 2.84 -4.98
N LEU A 100 -14.54 2.75 -6.30
CA LEU A 100 -15.46 1.89 -7.01
C LEU A 100 -14.71 1.10 -8.08
N VAL A 101 -14.89 -0.21 -8.09
CA VAL A 101 -14.36 -1.12 -9.11
C VAL A 101 -15.52 -1.84 -9.78
N LEU A 102 -15.64 -1.71 -11.10
CA LEU A 102 -16.64 -2.45 -11.88
C LEU A 102 -16.03 -3.79 -12.30
N LEU A 103 -16.66 -4.88 -11.86
CA LEU A 103 -16.29 -6.24 -12.23
C LEU A 103 -17.36 -6.82 -13.17
N GLY A 104 -16.91 -7.59 -14.13
CA GLY A 104 -17.79 -8.27 -15.07
C GLY A 104 -17.14 -9.46 -15.74
N ASP A 105 -17.94 -10.30 -16.36
CA ASP A 105 -17.48 -11.38 -17.21
C ASP A 105 -17.42 -10.96 -18.69
N LYS A 106 -16.96 -11.87 -19.54
CA LYS A 106 -16.79 -11.61 -20.97
C LYS A 106 -18.09 -11.24 -21.69
N SER A 107 -19.27 -11.55 -21.14
CA SER A 107 -20.55 -11.21 -21.77
C SER A 107 -20.82 -9.70 -21.81
N LEU A 108 -20.14 -8.93 -20.95
CA LEU A 108 -20.25 -7.48 -20.92
C LEU A 108 -19.44 -6.75 -22.00
N GLN A 109 -18.52 -7.43 -22.69
CA GLN A 109 -17.67 -6.82 -23.72
C GLN A 109 -18.44 -6.28 -24.93
N GLY A 110 -19.68 -6.68 -25.16
CA GLY A 110 -20.53 -6.15 -26.22
C GLY A 110 -21.40 -4.95 -25.83
N GLN A 111 -21.33 -4.48 -24.59
CA GLN A 111 -22.20 -3.45 -24.02
C GLN A 111 -21.54 -2.05 -23.91
N GLY A 112 -20.48 -1.82 -24.66
CA GLY A 112 -19.74 -0.54 -24.63
C GLY A 112 -18.79 -0.38 -23.45
N LEU A 113 -18.61 -1.43 -22.62
CA LEU A 113 -17.63 -1.48 -21.54
C LEU A 113 -16.31 -2.03 -22.07
N VAL A 114 -15.24 -1.30 -21.83
CA VAL A 114 -13.87 -1.70 -22.19
C VAL A 114 -13.16 -2.17 -20.94
N PRO A 115 -12.82 -3.47 -20.82
CA PRO A 115 -12.06 -3.95 -19.68
C PRO A 115 -10.62 -3.42 -19.74
N ARG A 116 -10.07 -2.99 -18.60
CA ARG A 116 -8.69 -2.49 -18.48
C ARG A 116 -7.74 -3.59 -18.01
N ALA A 117 -8.24 -4.50 -17.20
CA ALA A 117 -7.44 -5.60 -16.66
C ALA A 117 -8.30 -6.85 -16.45
N ARG A 118 -7.63 -8.01 -16.40
CA ARG A 118 -8.19 -9.31 -16.03
C ARG A 118 -7.70 -9.70 -14.66
N ILE A 119 -8.60 -10.15 -13.78
CA ILE A 119 -8.22 -10.81 -12.53
C ILE A 119 -7.82 -12.25 -12.86
N LEU A 120 -6.58 -12.61 -12.54
CA LEU A 120 -6.04 -13.96 -12.75
C LEU A 120 -6.23 -14.83 -11.51
N ALA A 121 -5.96 -14.28 -10.33
CA ALA A 121 -6.08 -15.00 -9.07
C ALA A 121 -6.29 -14.03 -7.90
N ALA A 122 -6.83 -14.56 -6.82
CA ALA A 122 -6.96 -13.87 -5.54
C ALA A 122 -6.69 -14.84 -4.39
N THR A 123 -6.14 -14.33 -3.30
CA THR A 123 -5.96 -15.10 -2.08
C THR A 123 -6.22 -14.26 -0.85
N THR A 124 -6.71 -14.90 0.20
CA THR A 124 -6.84 -14.29 1.53
C THR A 124 -6.31 -15.30 2.54
N LEU A 125 -5.54 -14.80 3.50
CA LEU A 125 -5.03 -15.62 4.60
C LEU A 125 -4.97 -14.82 5.90
N CYS A 126 -4.77 -15.54 7.00
CA CYS A 126 -4.35 -14.99 8.26
C CYS A 126 -2.94 -15.51 8.55
N ASN A 127 -1.99 -14.61 8.71
CA ASN A 127 -0.62 -14.90 9.10
C ASN A 127 -0.47 -14.72 10.62
N ASP A 128 0.75 -14.58 11.12
CA ASP A 128 1.04 -14.35 12.53
C ASP A 128 0.32 -13.09 13.06
N PRO A 129 -0.63 -13.24 14.00
CA PRO A 129 -1.39 -12.11 14.52
C PRO A 129 -0.53 -11.10 15.29
N LEU A 130 0.61 -11.50 15.83
CA LEU A 130 1.52 -10.63 16.57
C LEU A 130 2.26 -9.64 15.64
N GLN A 131 2.40 -9.96 14.37
CA GLN A 131 2.92 -9.04 13.35
C GLN A 131 1.87 -8.02 12.87
N VAL A 132 0.70 -8.06 13.44
CA VAL A 132 -0.46 -7.18 13.30
C VAL A 132 -0.85 -6.90 11.85
N VAL A 133 -0.13 -6.05 11.12
CA VAL A 133 -0.49 -5.54 9.78
C VAL A 133 0.55 -5.90 8.70
N SER A 134 1.10 -7.11 8.75
CA SER A 134 2.09 -7.60 7.79
C SER A 134 1.56 -8.65 6.81
N GLY A 135 0.27 -8.94 6.82
CA GLY A 135 -0.35 -10.02 6.05
C GLY A 135 -0.21 -9.89 4.53
N CYS A 136 -0.04 -8.68 3.99
CA CYS A 136 0.10 -8.47 2.53
C CYS A 136 1.33 -9.20 1.95
N ALA A 137 2.47 -9.25 2.64
CA ALA A 137 3.65 -9.98 2.17
C ALA A 137 3.37 -11.49 2.08
N ALA A 138 2.77 -12.06 3.14
CA ALA A 138 2.43 -13.49 3.18
C ALA A 138 1.36 -13.85 2.12
N ALA A 139 0.33 -12.98 1.96
CA ALA A 139 -0.71 -13.18 0.95
C ALA A 139 -0.13 -13.13 -0.47
N THR A 140 0.78 -12.18 -0.74
CA THR A 140 1.47 -12.10 -2.04
C THR A 140 2.32 -13.35 -2.29
N ALA A 141 3.13 -13.78 -1.32
CA ALA A 141 3.95 -14.99 -1.45
C ALA A 141 3.09 -16.23 -1.74
N LYS A 142 1.99 -16.41 -1.00
CA LYS A 142 1.06 -17.51 -1.23
C LYS A 142 0.40 -17.42 -2.60
N LEU A 143 -0.08 -16.25 -3.01
CA LEU A 143 -0.70 -16.04 -4.31
C LEU A 143 0.23 -16.45 -5.45
N LEU A 144 1.48 -15.99 -5.41
CA LEU A 144 2.48 -16.32 -6.43
C LEU A 144 2.80 -17.82 -6.43
N LEU A 145 3.00 -18.41 -5.25
CA LEU A 145 3.25 -19.85 -5.13
C LEU A 145 2.10 -20.70 -5.72
N ASP A 146 0.86 -20.35 -5.41
CA ASP A 146 -0.34 -21.05 -5.89
C ASP A 146 -0.47 -20.97 -7.44
N GLN A 147 0.08 -19.92 -8.05
CA GLN A 147 0.10 -19.73 -9.50
C GLN A 147 1.37 -20.26 -10.18
N GLY A 148 2.32 -20.82 -9.43
CA GLY A 148 3.60 -21.26 -9.96
C GLY A 148 4.50 -20.11 -10.43
N LEU A 149 4.32 -18.91 -9.86
CA LEU A 149 5.05 -17.69 -10.20
C LEU A 149 6.01 -17.30 -9.07
N THR A 150 6.94 -16.44 -9.42
CA THR A 150 7.86 -15.75 -8.51
C THR A 150 7.66 -14.23 -8.60
N SER A 151 8.25 -13.47 -7.69
CA SER A 151 8.23 -12.00 -7.79
C SER A 151 8.92 -11.46 -9.04
N ALA A 152 9.81 -12.25 -9.66
CA ALA A 152 10.48 -11.86 -10.90
C ALA A 152 9.54 -11.87 -12.12
N ASP A 153 8.44 -12.63 -12.05
CA ASP A 153 7.45 -12.76 -13.12
C ASP A 153 6.38 -11.64 -13.10
N ILE A 154 6.45 -10.75 -12.12
CA ILE A 154 5.48 -9.66 -11.94
C ILE A 154 6.15 -8.31 -12.22
N ASP A 155 5.51 -7.51 -13.06
CA ASP A 155 6.05 -6.20 -13.44
C ASP A 155 5.96 -5.18 -12.30
N LEU A 156 4.80 -5.05 -11.65
CA LEU A 156 4.57 -4.05 -10.60
C LEU A 156 3.82 -4.62 -9.39
N PHE A 157 4.10 -4.02 -8.24
CA PHE A 157 3.46 -4.34 -6.97
C PHE A 157 2.92 -3.08 -6.30
N GLU A 158 1.64 -3.11 -5.92
CA GLU A 158 1.02 -2.15 -5.01
C GLU A 158 0.70 -2.86 -3.70
N LEU A 159 1.59 -2.72 -2.71
CA LEU A 159 1.48 -3.37 -1.42
C LEU A 159 1.23 -2.34 -0.31
N HIS A 160 0.27 -2.65 0.55
CA HIS A 160 -0.21 -1.74 1.58
C HIS A 160 0.91 -1.29 2.53
N GLU A 161 1.18 -0.01 2.56
CA GLU A 161 2.12 0.64 3.49
C GLU A 161 1.43 0.87 4.84
N ALA A 162 0.92 -0.18 5.49
CA ALA A 162 0.25 -0.03 6.79
C ALA A 162 1.12 0.73 7.80
N PHE A 163 2.44 0.54 7.70
CA PHE A 163 3.52 1.31 8.31
C PHE A 163 4.75 1.18 7.39
N ALA A 164 5.71 2.07 7.52
CA ALA A 164 6.93 1.98 6.71
C ALA A 164 7.70 0.66 6.88
N ALA A 165 7.64 0.04 8.07
CA ALA A 165 8.22 -1.29 8.30
C ALA A 165 7.55 -2.39 7.45
N THR A 166 6.26 -2.26 7.12
CA THR A 166 5.55 -3.20 6.23
C THR A 166 6.17 -3.21 4.84
N SER A 167 6.48 -2.02 4.29
CA SER A 167 7.15 -1.91 2.97
C SER A 167 8.54 -2.53 2.99
N ILE A 168 9.33 -2.31 4.05
CA ILE A 168 10.65 -2.94 4.22
C ILE A 168 10.51 -4.47 4.28
N LYS A 169 9.53 -4.97 5.04
CA LYS A 169 9.25 -6.40 5.12
C LYS A 169 8.86 -6.98 3.77
N CYS A 170 7.99 -6.31 3.02
CA CYS A 170 7.58 -6.73 1.69
C CYS A 170 8.77 -6.82 0.73
N GLN A 171 9.61 -5.80 0.68
CA GLN A 171 10.81 -5.81 -0.16
C GLN A 171 11.74 -6.98 0.15
N ARG A 172 11.99 -7.22 1.45
CA ARG A 172 12.88 -8.28 1.90
C ARG A 172 12.30 -9.67 1.69
N ASP A 173 11.06 -9.91 2.13
CA ASP A 173 10.46 -11.25 2.17
C ASP A 173 10.05 -11.74 0.77
N LEU A 174 9.80 -10.82 -0.17
CA LEU A 174 9.40 -11.11 -1.54
C LEU A 174 10.52 -10.85 -2.57
N ASP A 175 11.67 -10.36 -2.14
CA ASP A 175 12.78 -9.97 -3.02
C ASP A 175 12.33 -9.00 -4.14
N ILE A 176 11.58 -7.96 -3.76
CA ILE A 176 11.07 -6.96 -4.70
C ILE A 176 11.95 -5.71 -4.66
N GLY A 177 12.47 -5.32 -5.81
CA GLY A 177 13.18 -4.05 -5.97
C GLY A 177 12.27 -2.84 -5.74
N ALA A 178 12.84 -1.76 -5.20
CA ALA A 178 12.10 -0.53 -4.96
C ALA A 178 11.54 0.11 -6.24
N ASP A 179 12.09 -0.21 -7.41
CA ASP A 179 11.68 0.24 -8.73
C ASP A 179 10.38 -0.41 -9.22
N ARG A 180 9.93 -1.49 -8.56
CA ARG A 180 8.69 -2.20 -8.86
C ARG A 180 7.63 -2.12 -7.75
N LEU A 181 7.96 -1.60 -6.57
CA LEU A 181 7.06 -1.52 -5.42
C LEU A 181 6.58 -0.09 -5.19
N ASN A 182 5.25 0.11 -5.16
CA ASN A 182 4.59 1.38 -4.84
C ASN A 182 5.24 2.55 -5.58
N VAL A 183 5.37 2.40 -6.88
CA VAL A 183 6.22 3.26 -7.73
C VAL A 183 5.70 4.70 -7.85
N ASN A 184 4.43 4.91 -7.54
CA ASN A 184 3.78 6.23 -7.48
C ASN A 184 3.49 6.70 -6.05
N GLY A 185 4.22 6.14 -5.06
CA GLY A 185 3.92 6.33 -3.65
C GLY A 185 2.81 5.42 -3.17
N GLY A 186 2.64 5.30 -1.86
CA GLY A 186 1.61 4.48 -1.23
C GLY A 186 0.82 5.27 -0.19
N VAL A 187 0.10 4.57 0.67
CA VAL A 187 -0.82 5.18 1.64
C VAL A 187 -0.13 6.03 2.71
N ILE A 188 1.17 5.90 2.92
CA ILE A 188 1.92 6.83 3.78
C ILE A 188 1.84 8.25 3.23
N ALA A 189 1.88 8.40 1.90
CA ALA A 189 1.79 9.69 1.25
C ALA A 189 0.34 10.09 0.93
N LEU A 190 -0.48 9.13 0.48
CA LEU A 190 -1.83 9.39 -0.04
C LEU A 190 -2.90 9.40 1.07
N GLY A 191 -2.58 8.86 2.25
CA GLY A 191 -3.55 8.58 3.29
C GLY A 191 -4.18 7.19 3.17
N HIS A 192 -4.81 6.74 4.27
CA HIS A 192 -5.40 5.42 4.37
C HIS A 192 -6.90 5.50 4.67
N PRO A 193 -7.77 5.50 3.66
CA PRO A 193 -9.22 5.51 3.83
C PRO A 193 -9.80 4.10 4.04
N MET A 194 -9.16 3.30 4.89
CA MET A 194 -9.61 1.99 5.36
C MET A 194 -10.13 1.08 4.22
N GLY A 195 -11.43 0.83 4.15
CA GLY A 195 -12.04 -0.06 3.16
C GLY A 195 -11.91 0.37 1.70
N ALA A 196 -11.67 1.66 1.44
CA ALA A 196 -11.46 2.15 0.08
C ALA A 196 -10.04 1.92 -0.45
N THR A 197 -9.06 1.67 0.43
CA THR A 197 -7.63 1.58 0.08
C THR A 197 -7.35 0.55 -1.02
N GLY A 198 -7.92 -0.65 -0.92
CA GLY A 198 -7.66 -1.70 -1.91
C GLY A 198 -8.11 -1.32 -3.32
N GLY A 199 -9.26 -0.67 -3.46
CA GLY A 199 -9.75 -0.18 -4.75
C GLY A 199 -8.92 0.97 -5.31
N ILE A 200 -8.44 1.87 -4.44
CA ILE A 200 -7.51 2.96 -4.83
C ILE A 200 -6.19 2.37 -5.35
N MET A 201 -5.57 1.46 -4.61
CA MET A 201 -4.33 0.79 -5.01
C MET A 201 -4.48 0.04 -6.33
N LEU A 202 -5.63 -0.64 -6.53
CA LEU A 202 -5.93 -1.32 -7.80
C LEU A 202 -6.02 -0.33 -8.97
N GLY A 203 -6.70 0.79 -8.78
CA GLY A 203 -6.78 1.86 -9.79
C GLY A 203 -5.40 2.40 -10.16
N MET A 204 -4.56 2.70 -9.15
CA MET A 204 -3.19 3.18 -9.35
C MET A 204 -2.32 2.17 -10.09
N LEU A 205 -2.42 0.88 -9.73
CA LEU A 205 -1.67 -0.17 -10.39
C LEU A 205 -2.04 -0.29 -11.87
N ILE A 206 -3.34 -0.27 -12.19
CA ILE A 206 -3.83 -0.34 -13.58
C ILE A 206 -3.35 0.89 -14.37
N ASP A 207 -3.49 2.09 -13.81
CA ASP A 207 -3.02 3.33 -14.43
C ASP A 207 -1.52 3.25 -14.76
N GLU A 208 -0.72 2.67 -13.88
CA GLU A 208 0.72 2.58 -14.04
C GLU A 208 1.14 1.48 -15.01
N LEU A 209 0.46 0.31 -15.01
CA LEU A 209 0.66 -0.74 -16.01
C LEU A 209 0.37 -0.20 -17.43
N GLU A 210 -0.72 0.55 -17.60
CA GLU A 210 -1.05 1.19 -18.88
C GLU A 210 -0.01 2.22 -19.28
N ARG A 211 0.42 3.07 -18.35
CA ARG A 211 1.38 4.14 -18.61
C ARG A 211 2.74 3.64 -19.06
N ARG A 212 3.20 2.52 -18.48
CA ARG A 212 4.52 1.92 -18.78
C ARG A 212 4.47 0.81 -19.84
N ASP A 213 3.30 0.50 -20.38
CA ASP A 213 3.07 -0.63 -21.28
C ASP A 213 3.53 -1.97 -20.68
N LEU A 214 3.24 -2.18 -19.38
CA LEU A 214 3.52 -3.39 -18.62
C LEU A 214 2.27 -4.26 -18.54
N GLN A 215 2.42 -5.55 -18.18
CA GLN A 215 1.36 -6.54 -18.28
C GLN A 215 0.81 -6.99 -16.92
N THR A 216 1.68 -7.31 -15.96
CA THR A 216 1.28 -8.02 -14.75
C THR A 216 1.47 -7.18 -13.50
N GLY A 217 0.51 -7.28 -12.58
CA GLY A 217 0.61 -6.58 -11.32
C GLY A 217 -0.05 -7.31 -10.17
N VAL A 218 0.46 -7.08 -8.96
CA VAL A 218 -0.11 -7.58 -7.72
C VAL A 218 -0.51 -6.40 -6.83
N VAL A 219 -1.77 -6.43 -6.37
CA VAL A 219 -2.25 -5.57 -5.27
C VAL A 219 -2.41 -6.42 -4.03
N ALA A 220 -1.87 -5.98 -2.89
CA ALA A 220 -2.13 -6.67 -1.63
C ALA A 220 -2.32 -5.71 -0.46
N THR A 221 -3.27 -6.04 0.40
CA THR A 221 -3.61 -5.27 1.60
C THR A 221 -3.39 -6.09 2.86
N SER A 222 -3.10 -5.41 3.95
CA SER A 222 -3.01 -5.99 5.29
C SER A 222 -4.14 -5.48 6.16
N GLY A 223 -4.70 -6.36 6.98
CA GLY A 223 -5.60 -6.03 8.07
C GLY A 223 -4.97 -6.36 9.43
N ALA A 224 -5.66 -5.98 10.50
CA ALA A 224 -5.28 -6.34 11.86
C ALA A 224 -5.24 -7.87 12.05
N ALA A 225 -4.52 -8.33 13.09
CA ALA A 225 -4.39 -9.75 13.43
C ALA A 225 -3.79 -10.62 12.30
N GLY A 226 -2.90 -10.06 11.50
CA GLY A 226 -2.18 -10.79 10.47
C GLY A 226 -2.99 -11.09 9.18
N ILE A 227 -4.18 -10.53 9.03
CA ILE A 227 -4.97 -10.70 7.80
C ILE A 227 -4.23 -10.08 6.62
N GLY A 228 -4.19 -10.84 5.52
CA GLY A 228 -3.67 -10.38 4.23
C GLY A 228 -4.55 -10.83 3.08
N THR A 229 -4.74 -9.96 2.11
CA THR A 229 -5.44 -10.26 0.84
C THR A 229 -4.56 -9.81 -0.30
N ALA A 230 -4.43 -10.64 -1.33
CA ALA A 230 -3.69 -10.32 -2.55
C ALA A 230 -4.50 -10.65 -3.79
N LEU A 231 -4.31 -9.85 -4.82
CA LEU A 231 -4.94 -9.95 -6.13
C LEU A 231 -3.88 -9.87 -7.22
N LEU A 232 -3.85 -10.85 -8.12
CA LEU A 232 -3.03 -10.83 -9.33
C LEU A 232 -3.88 -10.39 -10.51
N ILE A 233 -3.41 -9.41 -11.24
CA ILE A 233 -4.07 -8.90 -12.44
C ILE A 233 -3.14 -8.94 -13.65
N GLU A 234 -3.76 -9.01 -14.82
CA GLU A 234 -3.12 -8.84 -16.12
C GLU A 234 -3.83 -7.69 -16.85
N ARG A 235 -3.07 -6.72 -17.33
CA ARG A 235 -3.59 -5.65 -18.19
C ARG A 235 -4.08 -6.23 -19.53
N ILE A 236 -5.16 -5.70 -20.07
CA ILE A 236 -5.76 -6.11 -21.35
C ILE A 236 -5.42 -5.10 -22.44
#